data_b2b5dd3f58a1fc0f5f45c2ba4756d6e5
#
_entry.id   b2b5dd3f58a1fc0f5f45c2ba4756d6e5
#
_cell.length_a   1.000
_cell.length_b   1.000
_cell.length_c   1.000
_cell.angle_alpha   90.00
_cell.angle_beta   90.00
_cell.angle_gamma   90.00
#
_symmetry.space_group_name_H-M   'P 1'
#
loop_
_entity.id
_entity.type
_entity.pdbx_description
1 polymer ?
#
loop_
_entity_poly.entity_id
_entity_poly.type
_entity_poly.pdbx_seq_one_letter_code
_entity_poly.pdbx_strand_id
1 'polypeptide(L)'
;MNRDFLFYAANKIYTPSYVSLEMALKYYGLIPEEIFQITSVSAKKTAGFKTLIGNFSYRRIKPSLYWGYRLADFGKQKILLAEPEKAVLDYLYINPKLKTADDFAEMRVNADEFKSQINPARLQKYLETFNNKALSKRVKVFLTTIQNDSV
;
A
#
# COMPACT_ATOMS: atom_id res chain seq x y z
N MET A 1 -7.31 5.96 20.56
CA MET A 1 -8.19 5.86 19.38
C MET A 1 -7.82 4.58 18.62
N ASN A 2 -8.77 3.71 18.36
CA ASN A 2 -8.41 2.45 17.74
C ASN A 2 -8.22 2.60 16.22
N ARG A 3 -7.42 1.69 15.69
CA ARG A 3 -7.04 1.69 14.27
C ARG A 3 -8.25 1.55 13.35
N ASP A 4 -9.20 0.71 13.72
CA ASP A 4 -10.38 0.46 12.88
C ASP A 4 -11.17 1.74 12.64
N PHE A 5 -11.35 2.52 13.70
CA PHE A 5 -12.03 3.80 13.58
C PHE A 5 -11.23 4.77 12.70
N LEU A 6 -9.91 4.79 12.86
CA LEU A 6 -9.06 5.68 12.06
C LEU A 6 -9.10 5.33 10.57
N PHE A 7 -9.15 4.04 10.25
CA PHE A 7 -9.27 3.60 8.85
C PHE A 7 -10.64 4.02 8.28
N TYR A 8 -11.69 3.85 9.09
CA TYR A 8 -13.02 4.28 8.68
C TYR A 8 -13.04 5.79 8.43
N ALA A 9 -12.50 6.58 9.35
CA ALA A 9 -12.42 8.02 9.21
C ALA A 9 -11.65 8.42 7.94
N ALA A 10 -10.55 7.72 7.65
CA ALA A 10 -9.76 8.00 6.45
C ALA A 10 -10.60 7.88 5.19
N ASN A 11 -11.47 6.85 5.10
CA ASN A 11 -12.34 6.68 3.95
C ASN A 11 -13.38 7.80 3.83
N LYS A 12 -13.74 8.44 4.94
CA LYS A 12 -14.81 9.46 4.95
C LYS A 12 -14.31 10.88 4.78
N ILE A 13 -13.10 11.17 5.27
CA ILE A 13 -12.56 12.53 5.22
C ILE A 13 -12.34 13.00 3.79
N TYR A 14 -11.96 12.10 2.88
CA TYR A 14 -11.64 12.47 1.50
C TYR A 14 -12.08 11.32 0.58
N THR A 15 -13.06 11.56 -0.27
CA THR A 15 -13.63 10.53 -1.14
C THR A 15 -13.48 10.90 -2.61
N PRO A 16 -13.25 9.94 -3.49
CA PRO A 16 -13.04 8.52 -3.20
C PRO A 16 -11.62 8.25 -2.72
N SER A 17 -11.47 7.29 -1.82
CA SER A 17 -10.15 6.86 -1.34
C SER A 17 -10.22 5.47 -0.74
N TYR A 18 -9.08 4.81 -0.65
CA TYR A 18 -8.92 3.57 0.11
C TYR A 18 -7.59 3.63 0.85
N VAL A 19 -7.54 3.01 2.03
CA VAL A 19 -6.29 2.93 2.80
C VAL A 19 -5.30 2.08 2.02
N SER A 20 -4.07 2.58 1.86
CA SER A 20 -3.02 1.92 1.10
C SER A 20 -1.66 2.42 1.58
N LEU A 21 -0.62 2.16 0.82
CA LEU A 21 0.74 2.67 1.06
C LEU A 21 1.26 2.17 2.40
N GLU A 22 2.03 2.99 3.11
CA GLU A 22 2.72 2.55 4.33
C GLU A 22 1.77 1.97 5.37
N MET A 23 0.62 2.61 5.58
CA MET A 23 -0.32 2.11 6.59
C MET A 23 -0.87 0.73 6.22
N ALA A 24 -1.16 0.49 4.95
CA ALA A 24 -1.61 -0.83 4.51
C ALA A 24 -0.48 -1.86 4.61
N LEU A 25 0.75 -1.49 4.22
CA LEU A 25 1.89 -2.39 4.35
C LEU A 25 2.10 -2.79 5.81
N LYS A 26 1.98 -1.84 6.72
CA LYS A 26 2.09 -2.11 8.16
C LYS A 26 0.95 -3.00 8.64
N TYR A 27 -0.26 -2.71 8.19
CA TYR A 27 -1.44 -3.50 8.56
C TYR A 27 -1.26 -4.98 8.22
N TYR A 28 -0.68 -5.26 7.04
CA TYR A 28 -0.44 -6.64 6.60
C TYR A 28 0.83 -7.25 7.19
N GLY A 29 1.55 -6.49 8.03
CA GLY A 29 2.77 -6.99 8.66
C GLY A 29 3.97 -7.03 7.74
N LEU A 30 3.93 -6.32 6.62
CA LEU A 30 4.98 -6.36 5.60
C LEU A 30 6.18 -5.49 5.95
N ILE A 31 5.99 -4.41 6.70
CA ILE A 31 7.08 -3.52 7.13
C ILE A 31 7.05 -3.33 8.64
N PRO A 32 8.22 -3.11 9.28
CA PRO A 32 8.29 -2.98 10.74
C PRO A 32 8.06 -1.56 11.28
N GLU A 33 8.18 -0.54 10.43
CA GLU A 33 8.09 0.85 10.88
C GLU A 33 6.75 1.15 11.53
N GLU A 34 6.79 1.97 12.60
CA GLU A 34 5.58 2.56 13.15
C GLU A 34 5.10 3.66 12.21
N ILE A 35 3.81 3.63 11.90
CA ILE A 35 3.21 4.58 10.97
C ILE A 35 2.26 5.47 11.76
N PHE A 36 2.54 6.78 11.78
CA PHE A 36 1.82 7.74 12.62
C PHE A 36 0.71 8.48 11.88
N GLN A 37 0.59 8.29 10.58
CA GLN A 37 -0.51 8.87 9.82
C GLN A 37 -1.19 7.78 9.02
N ILE A 38 -2.47 7.98 8.74
CA ILE A 38 -3.21 7.04 7.91
C ILE A 38 -3.00 7.44 6.46
N THR A 39 -2.35 6.57 5.71
CA THR A 39 -2.02 6.81 4.31
C THR A 39 -3.05 6.16 3.40
N SER A 40 -3.49 6.88 2.38
CA SER A 40 -4.50 6.41 1.43
C SER A 40 -4.13 6.81 0.01
N VAL A 41 -4.82 6.19 -0.93
CA VAL A 41 -4.75 6.52 -2.35
C VAL A 41 -6.10 7.07 -2.77
N SER A 42 -6.08 8.08 -3.64
CA SER A 42 -7.29 8.70 -4.17
C SER A 42 -7.12 8.95 -5.67
N ALA A 43 -8.23 8.97 -6.41
CA ALA A 43 -8.22 9.40 -7.80
C ALA A 43 -8.25 10.93 -7.91
N LYS A 44 -8.55 11.62 -6.81
CA LYS A 44 -8.48 13.07 -6.72
C LYS A 44 -7.04 13.51 -6.45
N LYS A 45 -6.83 14.82 -6.41
CA LYS A 45 -5.48 15.36 -6.16
C LYS A 45 -4.96 15.00 -4.77
N THR A 46 -3.66 14.94 -4.64
CA THR A 46 -2.96 14.69 -3.37
C THR A 46 -3.39 15.72 -2.33
N ALA A 47 -3.62 15.26 -1.11
CA ALA A 47 -4.10 16.10 -0.01
C ALA A 47 -3.62 15.55 1.33
N GLY A 48 -3.64 16.39 2.34
CA GLY A 48 -3.31 15.99 3.70
C GLY A 48 -4.16 16.77 4.69
N PHE A 49 -4.52 16.10 5.80
CA PHE A 49 -5.36 16.70 6.83
C PHE A 49 -4.80 16.38 8.21
N LYS A 50 -4.62 17.42 9.02
CA LYS A 50 -4.27 17.27 10.42
C LYS A 50 -5.54 17.50 11.23
N THR A 51 -5.94 16.49 11.99
CA THR A 51 -7.19 16.54 12.75
C THR A 51 -6.91 16.22 14.22
N LEU A 52 -7.91 16.43 15.06
CA LEU A 52 -7.80 16.09 16.49
C LEU A 52 -7.67 14.59 16.72
N ILE A 53 -8.14 13.76 15.79
CA ILE A 53 -8.07 12.30 15.94
C ILE A 53 -6.85 11.69 15.27
N GLY A 54 -6.14 12.45 14.44
CA GLY A 54 -4.94 11.96 13.76
C GLY A 54 -4.67 12.68 12.45
N ASN A 55 -3.58 12.29 11.81
CA ASN A 55 -3.17 12.85 10.53
C ASN A 55 -3.53 11.88 9.41
N PHE A 56 -4.03 12.43 8.30
CA PHE A 56 -4.48 11.64 7.15
C PHE A 56 -3.82 12.19 5.89
N SER A 57 -3.22 11.33 5.09
CA SER A 57 -2.59 11.73 3.83
C SER A 57 -3.16 10.91 2.68
N TYR A 58 -3.31 11.56 1.54
CA TYR A 58 -3.89 10.98 0.34
C TYR A 58 -2.98 11.29 -0.84
N ARG A 59 -2.54 10.25 -1.53
CA ARG A 59 -1.70 10.40 -2.72
C ARG A 59 -2.56 10.10 -3.94
N ARG A 60 -2.41 10.95 -4.96
CA ARG A 60 -3.17 10.78 -6.19
C ARG A 60 -2.62 9.63 -7.02
N ILE A 61 -3.53 8.81 -7.55
CA ILE A 61 -3.22 7.81 -8.56
C ILE A 61 -4.15 8.07 -9.77
N LYS A 62 -3.70 7.72 -10.97
CA LYS A 62 -4.55 7.88 -12.16
C LYS A 62 -5.87 7.13 -11.96
N PRO A 63 -7.01 7.68 -12.44
CA PRO A 63 -8.28 6.95 -12.34
C PRO A 63 -8.22 5.54 -12.91
N SER A 64 -7.43 5.32 -13.99
CA SER A 64 -7.28 3.99 -14.60
C SER A 64 -6.56 3.00 -13.69
N LEU A 65 -5.91 3.46 -12.64
CA LEU A 65 -5.21 2.60 -11.67
C LEU A 65 -5.94 2.53 -10.33
N TYR A 66 -7.13 3.12 -10.23
CA TYR A 66 -7.92 3.15 -9.00
C TYR A 66 -8.79 1.89 -8.93
N TRP A 67 -8.19 0.81 -8.46
CA TRP A 67 -8.80 -0.52 -8.30
C TRP A 67 -7.90 -1.34 -7.36
N GLY A 68 -8.24 -2.60 -7.12
CA GLY A 68 -7.41 -3.49 -6.31
C GLY A 68 -7.60 -3.28 -4.81
N TYR A 69 -8.72 -2.68 -4.42
CA TYR A 69 -9.11 -2.54 -3.03
C TYR A 69 -10.37 -3.36 -2.78
N ARG A 70 -10.65 -3.62 -1.53
CA ARG A 70 -11.81 -4.38 -1.13
C ARG A 70 -12.49 -3.71 0.05
N LEU A 71 -13.75 -4.07 0.26
CA LEU A 71 -14.49 -3.62 1.43
C LEU A 71 -14.20 -4.60 2.55
N ALA A 72 -13.28 -4.25 3.43
CA ALA A 72 -12.86 -5.09 4.54
C ALA A 72 -13.83 -4.94 5.70
N ASP A 73 -14.15 -6.05 6.34
CA ASP A 73 -15.07 -6.06 7.47
C ASP A 73 -14.29 -5.91 8.77
N PHE A 74 -14.46 -4.77 9.44
CA PHE A 74 -13.81 -4.46 10.70
C PHE A 74 -14.90 -4.34 11.78
N GLY A 75 -15.59 -5.46 12.03
CA GLY A 75 -16.69 -5.47 13.00
C GLY A 75 -17.89 -4.68 12.48
N LYS A 76 -18.26 -3.61 13.16
CA LYS A 76 -19.42 -2.78 12.78
C LYS A 76 -19.15 -1.91 11.56
N GLN A 77 -17.90 -1.75 11.18
CA GLN A 77 -17.51 -0.82 10.12
C GLN A 77 -16.93 -1.57 8.94
N LYS A 78 -17.23 -1.08 7.75
CA LYS A 78 -16.65 -1.59 6.52
C LYS A 78 -15.69 -0.54 5.99
N ILE A 79 -14.50 -0.99 5.63
CA ILE A 79 -13.38 -0.11 5.31
C ILE A 79 -12.85 -0.46 3.93
N LEU A 80 -12.67 0.56 3.10
CA LEU A 80 -12.03 0.40 1.80
C LEU A 80 -10.52 0.33 2.04
N LEU A 81 -9.94 -0.82 1.73
CA LEU A 81 -8.55 -1.14 2.02
C LEU A 81 -7.93 -1.83 0.81
N ALA A 82 -6.74 -1.39 0.42
CA ALA A 82 -6.01 -2.04 -0.66
C ALA A 82 -5.76 -3.50 -0.33
N GLU A 83 -5.87 -4.37 -1.32
CA GLU A 83 -5.40 -5.74 -1.18
C GLU A 83 -3.87 -5.70 -1.00
N PRO A 84 -3.26 -6.72 -0.35
CA PRO A 84 -1.82 -6.69 -0.11
C PRO A 84 -0.99 -6.43 -1.37
N GLU A 85 -1.36 -7.10 -2.48
CA GLU A 85 -0.66 -6.94 -3.74
C GLU A 85 -0.77 -5.50 -4.27
N LYS A 86 -1.96 -4.91 -4.15
CA LYS A 86 -2.16 -3.54 -4.62
C LYS A 86 -1.43 -2.54 -3.74
N ALA A 87 -1.40 -2.76 -2.43
CA ALA A 87 -0.67 -1.89 -1.51
C ALA A 87 0.82 -1.84 -1.87
N VAL A 88 1.41 -2.98 -2.18
CA VAL A 88 2.81 -3.07 -2.62
C VAL A 88 3.00 -2.29 -3.92
N LEU A 89 2.15 -2.53 -4.91
CA LEU A 89 2.29 -1.89 -6.22
C LEU A 89 2.01 -0.40 -6.15
N ASP A 90 1.01 0.03 -5.40
CA ASP A 90 0.74 1.45 -5.19
C ASP A 90 1.97 2.14 -4.58
N TYR A 91 2.56 1.51 -3.56
CA TYR A 91 3.71 2.09 -2.87
C TYR A 91 4.90 2.26 -3.80
N LEU A 92 5.22 1.23 -4.58
CA LEU A 92 6.34 1.29 -5.51
C LEU A 92 6.06 2.24 -6.68
N TYR A 93 4.82 2.29 -7.15
CA TYR A 93 4.44 3.18 -8.24
C TYR A 93 4.56 4.65 -7.82
N ILE A 94 4.11 4.99 -6.62
CA ILE A 94 4.10 6.37 -6.12
C ILE A 94 5.50 6.81 -5.68
N ASN A 95 6.39 5.86 -5.39
CA ASN A 95 7.77 6.14 -4.95
C ASN A 95 8.79 5.65 -5.98
N PRO A 96 8.87 6.29 -7.16
CA PRO A 96 9.73 5.80 -8.24
C PRO A 96 11.23 5.89 -7.95
N LYS A 97 11.63 6.59 -6.89
CA LYS A 97 13.03 6.66 -6.47
C LYS A 97 13.53 5.34 -5.89
N LEU A 98 12.63 4.48 -5.41
CA LEU A 98 12.98 3.15 -4.90
C LEU A 98 13.24 2.24 -6.09
N LYS A 99 14.49 1.91 -6.37
CA LYS A 99 14.83 1.16 -7.58
C LYS A 99 16.02 0.22 -7.43
N THR A 100 16.85 0.37 -6.39
CA THR A 100 18.02 -0.48 -6.21
C THR A 100 17.76 -1.53 -5.14
N ALA A 101 18.57 -2.59 -5.14
CA ALA A 101 18.51 -3.60 -4.10
C ALA A 101 18.68 -2.97 -2.71
N ASP A 102 19.58 -1.99 -2.57
CA ASP A 102 19.80 -1.29 -1.31
C ASP A 102 18.53 -0.54 -0.88
N ASP A 103 17.87 0.14 -1.81
CA ASP A 103 16.61 0.85 -1.51
C ASP A 103 15.59 -0.12 -0.93
N PHE A 104 15.43 -1.28 -1.55
CA PHE A 104 14.43 -2.27 -1.13
C PHE A 104 14.85 -2.98 0.16
N ALA A 105 16.15 -3.19 0.38
CA ALA A 105 16.65 -3.75 1.63
C ALA A 105 16.30 -2.82 2.80
N GLU A 106 16.39 -1.52 2.60
CA GLU A 106 16.09 -0.53 3.64
C GLU A 106 14.62 -0.54 4.06
N MET A 107 13.72 -1.01 3.20
CA MET A 107 12.31 -1.16 3.57
C MET A 107 12.11 -2.23 4.64
N ARG A 108 13.05 -3.16 4.78
CA ARG A 108 13.02 -4.25 5.75
C ARG A 108 11.71 -5.04 5.68
N VAL A 109 11.31 -5.40 4.45
CA VAL A 109 10.11 -6.19 4.24
C VAL A 109 10.28 -7.54 4.91
N ASN A 110 9.27 -7.94 5.70
CA ASN A 110 9.25 -9.25 6.34
C ASN A 110 8.98 -10.31 5.28
N ALA A 111 9.98 -11.11 4.95
CA ALA A 111 9.89 -12.09 3.86
C ALA A 111 8.83 -13.16 4.14
N ASP A 112 8.72 -13.61 5.38
CA ASP A 112 7.74 -14.65 5.76
C ASP A 112 6.32 -14.10 5.63
N GLU A 113 6.07 -12.90 6.13
CA GLU A 113 4.76 -12.26 5.99
C GLU A 113 4.43 -11.96 4.53
N PHE A 114 5.42 -11.52 3.76
CA PHE A 114 5.22 -11.28 2.34
C PHE A 114 4.74 -12.56 1.64
N LYS A 115 5.40 -13.68 1.92
CA LYS A 115 5.04 -14.97 1.35
C LYS A 115 3.64 -15.40 1.78
N SER A 116 3.27 -15.11 3.02
CA SER A 116 1.95 -15.46 3.56
C SER A 116 0.83 -14.59 2.99
N GLN A 117 1.06 -13.29 2.84
CA GLN A 117 0.04 -12.33 2.46
C GLN A 117 -0.12 -12.17 0.95
N ILE A 118 0.96 -12.31 0.19
CA ILE A 118 0.97 -11.99 -1.24
C ILE A 118 0.66 -13.24 -2.08
N ASN A 119 -0.35 -13.13 -2.91
CA ASN A 119 -0.66 -14.14 -3.92
C ASN A 119 0.17 -13.79 -5.17
N PRO A 120 1.17 -14.62 -5.55
CA PRO A 120 2.06 -14.27 -6.67
C PRO A 120 1.33 -14.09 -8.00
N ALA A 121 0.31 -14.90 -8.26
CA ALA A 121 -0.46 -14.80 -9.51
C ALA A 121 -1.23 -13.49 -9.57
N ARG A 122 -1.82 -13.08 -8.44
CA ARG A 122 -2.55 -11.81 -8.36
C ARG A 122 -1.59 -10.62 -8.50
N LEU A 123 -0.44 -10.70 -7.84
CA LEU A 123 0.57 -9.66 -7.98
C LEU A 123 0.99 -9.46 -9.43
N GLN A 124 1.25 -10.56 -10.13
CA GLN A 124 1.65 -10.50 -11.54
C GLN A 124 0.54 -9.92 -12.42
N LYS A 125 -0.70 -10.35 -12.18
CA LYS A 125 -1.86 -9.84 -12.93
C LYS A 125 -2.03 -8.34 -12.72
N TYR A 126 -1.92 -7.89 -11.48
CA TYR A 126 -2.04 -6.46 -11.16
C TYR A 126 -0.90 -5.66 -11.78
N LEU A 127 0.32 -6.20 -11.73
CA LEU A 127 1.48 -5.54 -12.34
C LEU A 127 1.28 -5.36 -13.84
N GLU A 128 0.76 -6.38 -14.52
CA GLU A 128 0.44 -6.30 -15.95
C GLU A 128 -0.59 -5.21 -16.23
N THR A 129 -1.59 -5.08 -15.34
CA THR A 129 -2.63 -4.07 -15.49
C THR A 129 -2.08 -2.64 -15.32
N PHE A 130 -1.06 -2.46 -14.48
CA PHE A 130 -0.37 -1.18 -14.39
C PHE A 130 0.26 -0.80 -15.73
N ASN A 131 0.69 -1.79 -16.49
CA ASN A 131 1.24 -1.61 -17.84
C ASN A 131 2.35 -0.53 -17.86
N ASN A 132 3.32 -0.68 -16.96
CA ASN A 132 4.40 0.29 -16.78
C ASN A 132 5.72 -0.46 -16.72
N LYS A 133 6.54 -0.30 -17.77
CA LYS A 133 7.80 -1.04 -17.89
C LYS A 133 8.79 -0.69 -16.78
N ALA A 134 8.85 0.58 -16.42
CA ALA A 134 9.75 1.02 -15.34
C ALA A 134 9.35 0.40 -14.01
N LEU A 135 8.05 0.36 -13.72
CA LEU A 135 7.54 -0.28 -12.51
C LEU A 135 7.84 -1.78 -12.53
N SER A 136 7.58 -2.45 -13.65
CA SER A 136 7.85 -3.89 -13.77
C SER A 136 9.31 -4.22 -13.49
N LYS A 137 10.22 -3.41 -13.99
CA LYS A 137 11.65 -3.57 -13.77
C LYS A 137 12.01 -3.43 -12.30
N ARG A 138 11.46 -2.43 -11.63
CA ARG A 138 11.72 -2.18 -10.21
C ARG A 138 11.10 -3.26 -9.32
N VAL A 139 9.91 -3.75 -9.68
CA VAL A 139 9.26 -4.84 -8.95
C VAL A 139 10.13 -6.10 -9.02
N LYS A 140 10.74 -6.37 -10.16
CA LYS A 140 11.63 -7.53 -10.31
C LYS A 140 12.80 -7.44 -9.33
N VAL A 141 13.44 -6.28 -9.21
CA VAL A 141 14.52 -6.06 -8.24
C VAL A 141 14.01 -6.22 -6.81
N PHE A 142 12.83 -5.66 -6.53
CA PHE A 142 12.19 -5.76 -5.23
C PHE A 142 11.96 -7.22 -4.82
N LEU A 143 11.37 -8.01 -5.72
CA LEU A 143 11.09 -9.42 -5.43
C LEU A 143 12.36 -10.23 -5.21
N THR A 144 13.39 -9.96 -6.02
CA THR A 144 14.69 -10.63 -5.87
C THR A 144 15.31 -10.32 -4.51
N THR A 145 15.20 -9.05 -4.07
CA THR A 145 15.73 -8.63 -2.78
C THR A 145 15.05 -9.38 -1.63
N ILE A 146 13.71 -9.51 -1.71
CA ILE A 146 12.96 -10.23 -0.68
C ILE A 146 13.35 -11.71 -0.63
N GLN A 147 13.49 -12.35 -1.79
CA GLN A 147 13.90 -13.75 -1.87
C GLN A 147 15.27 -13.98 -1.24
N ASN A 148 16.20 -13.08 -1.48
CA ASN A 148 17.55 -13.18 -0.90
C ASN A 148 17.53 -13.04 0.60
N ASP A 149 16.63 -12.22 1.16
CA ASP A 149 16.52 -12.03 2.60
C ASP A 149 15.86 -13.20 3.31
N SER A 150 15.16 -14.08 2.59
CA SER A 150 14.44 -15.20 3.18
C SER A 150 15.31 -16.43 3.40
N VAL A 151 16.59 -16.36 3.13
CA VAL A 151 17.52 -17.48 3.29
C VAL A 151 17.96 -17.65 4.74
#